data_a604e790e774adb3eb6780d4c33ea324
#
_entry.id   a604e790e774adb3eb6780d4c33ea324
#
_cell.length_a   1.000
_cell.length_b   1.000
_cell.length_c   1.000
_cell.angle_alpha   90.00
_cell.angle_beta   90.00
_cell.angle_gamma   90.00
#
_symmetry.space_group_name_H-M   'P 1'
#
loop_
_entity.id
_entity.type
_entity.pdbx_description
1 polymer ?
#
loop_
_entity_poly.entity_id
_entity_poly.type
_entity_poly.pdbx_seq_one_letter_code
_entity_poly.pdbx_strand_id
1 'polypeptide(L)'
;MIRGLYTGANGMISQQVRMDVVANNLANVDKTGFKRDTTVFKTFPEMLLHRFSEDGVGKFPMGSFDTAPVVGKVGMGAEINEVYTRFEQGAVKKTDNAFDLMLQDPPGSENPAFFTVQTNRGEKLTRGGNFVLDKNGYVVTPQGFPLLGERGPIRVNQGNFLVKENGEVYINARIGTDPKDGVNPSDNRYEEATLVDRLRIRTVEFPRHLDKEGDSFYVDTPESGEPFRIPDQYTPQIFQGFLEASNVSVVTEMVEMIEVNRAYEANAKSLQTHDQLLGRLINEVIR
;
A
#
# COMPACT_ATOMS: atom_id res chain seq x y z
N MET A 1 -3.20 36.34 -14.46
CA MET A 1 -4.25 36.10 -13.45
C MET A 1 -4.81 34.69 -13.56
N ILE A 2 -5.19 34.21 -14.74
CA ILE A 2 -5.71 32.84 -14.96
C ILE A 2 -4.75 31.74 -14.47
N ARG A 3 -3.42 31.93 -14.57
CA ARG A 3 -2.41 31.00 -14.08
C ARG A 3 -2.52 30.70 -12.58
N GLY A 4 -2.76 31.71 -11.75
CA GLY A 4 -2.92 31.54 -10.30
C GLY A 4 -4.11 30.64 -9.96
N LEU A 5 -5.19 30.72 -10.74
CA LEU A 5 -6.36 29.85 -10.61
C LEU A 5 -6.00 28.40 -10.91
N TYR A 6 -5.30 28.14 -12.00
CA TYR A 6 -4.87 26.76 -12.35
C TYR A 6 -3.90 26.18 -11.31
N THR A 7 -2.91 26.98 -10.88
CA THR A 7 -1.96 26.53 -9.85
C THR A 7 -2.66 26.22 -8.51
N GLY A 8 -3.61 27.09 -8.10
CA GLY A 8 -4.42 26.85 -6.91
C GLY A 8 -5.32 25.63 -7.03
N ALA A 9 -5.97 25.44 -8.19
CA ALA A 9 -6.81 24.27 -8.46
C ALA A 9 -6.00 22.95 -8.44
N ASN A 10 -4.85 22.91 -9.12
CA ASN A 10 -3.97 21.76 -9.11
C ASN A 10 -3.45 21.45 -7.68
N GLY A 11 -3.10 22.49 -6.91
CA GLY A 11 -2.73 22.35 -5.52
C GLY A 11 -3.86 21.76 -4.67
N MET A 12 -5.11 22.19 -4.87
CA MET A 12 -6.27 21.64 -4.16
C MET A 12 -6.51 20.17 -4.52
N ILE A 13 -6.49 19.81 -5.80
CA ILE A 13 -6.66 18.42 -6.26
C ILE A 13 -5.57 17.53 -5.66
N SER A 14 -4.33 17.98 -5.69
CA SER A 14 -3.21 17.22 -5.12
C SER A 14 -3.35 17.01 -3.60
N GLN A 15 -3.79 18.05 -2.87
CA GLN A 15 -4.02 17.91 -1.43
C GLN A 15 -5.25 17.05 -1.12
N GLN A 16 -6.27 17.05 -1.96
CA GLN A 16 -7.44 16.18 -1.80
C GLN A 16 -7.04 14.70 -1.90
N VAL A 17 -6.30 14.30 -2.93
CA VAL A 17 -5.84 12.91 -3.05
C VAL A 17 -4.93 12.51 -1.89
N ARG A 18 -4.04 13.42 -1.44
CA ARG A 18 -3.22 13.16 -0.24
C ARG A 18 -4.08 12.98 1.01
N MET A 19 -5.14 13.76 1.16
CA MET A 19 -6.10 13.63 2.26
C MET A 19 -6.80 12.27 2.24
N ASP A 20 -7.22 11.80 1.06
CA ASP A 20 -7.85 10.50 0.90
C ASP A 20 -6.90 9.36 1.29
N VAL A 21 -5.61 9.45 0.93
CA VAL A 21 -4.59 8.47 1.31
C VAL A 21 -4.36 8.48 2.82
N VAL A 22 -4.21 9.64 3.44
CA VAL A 22 -4.03 9.76 4.90
C VAL A 22 -5.26 9.25 5.65
N ALA A 23 -6.47 9.56 5.17
CA ALA A 23 -7.71 9.05 5.74
C ALA A 23 -7.81 7.52 5.64
N ASN A 24 -7.40 6.94 4.51
CA ASN A 24 -7.33 5.50 4.32
C ASN A 24 -6.32 4.86 5.29
N ASN A 25 -5.12 5.42 5.42
CA ASN A 25 -4.13 4.95 6.39
C ASN A 25 -4.67 4.97 7.81
N LEU A 26 -5.30 6.07 8.22
CA LEU A 26 -5.87 6.24 9.54
C LEU A 26 -7.00 5.25 9.82
N ALA A 27 -7.89 5.02 8.85
CA ALA A 27 -8.99 4.08 8.97
C ALA A 27 -8.52 2.61 9.13
N ASN A 28 -7.31 2.29 8.64
CA ASN A 28 -6.75 0.94 8.66
C ASN A 28 -5.60 0.76 9.66
N VAL A 29 -5.42 1.68 10.60
CA VAL A 29 -4.32 1.64 11.58
C VAL A 29 -4.36 0.39 12.48
N ASP A 30 -5.55 -0.09 12.82
CA ASP A 30 -5.74 -1.27 13.68
C ASP A 30 -5.78 -2.60 12.90
N LYS A 31 -5.73 -2.56 11.56
CA LYS A 31 -5.74 -3.77 10.74
C LYS A 31 -4.38 -4.46 10.76
N THR A 32 -4.43 -5.78 10.99
CA THR A 32 -3.24 -6.63 10.97
C THR A 32 -2.62 -6.71 9.58
N GLY A 33 -1.30 -6.53 9.51
CA GLY A 33 -0.55 -6.61 8.26
C GLY A 33 -0.84 -5.47 7.26
N PHE A 34 -1.58 -4.43 7.65
CA PHE A 34 -1.79 -3.27 6.79
C PHE A 34 -0.50 -2.49 6.60
N LYS A 35 -0.26 -2.06 5.38
CA LYS A 35 0.91 -1.28 4.99
C LYS A 35 0.49 0.12 4.54
N ARG A 36 1.20 1.12 5.05
CA ARG A 36 0.97 2.54 4.80
C ARG A 36 1.14 2.88 3.32
N ASP A 37 0.20 3.63 2.78
CA ASP A 37 0.32 4.23 1.46
C ASP A 37 0.91 5.64 1.56
N THR A 38 1.74 6.00 0.59
CA THR A 38 2.43 7.29 0.53
C THR A 38 2.27 7.89 -0.86
N THR A 39 2.04 9.20 -0.90
CA THR A 39 1.91 9.95 -2.16
C THR A 39 3.24 10.56 -2.58
N VAL A 40 3.55 10.51 -3.87
CA VAL A 40 4.70 11.18 -4.47
C VAL A 40 4.21 12.30 -5.38
N PHE A 41 4.76 13.48 -5.19
CA PHE A 41 4.45 14.65 -6.01
C PHE A 41 5.51 14.83 -7.10
N LYS A 42 5.07 15.28 -8.26
CA LYS A 42 5.93 15.79 -9.32
C LYS A 42 5.51 17.20 -9.73
N THR A 43 6.43 17.93 -10.31
CA THR A 43 6.09 19.23 -10.93
C THR A 43 5.23 18.98 -12.15
N PHE A 44 4.14 19.77 -12.28
CA PHE A 44 3.34 19.78 -13.50
C PHE A 44 4.25 20.15 -14.70
N PRO A 45 4.00 19.62 -15.90
CA PRO A 45 4.82 19.90 -17.08
C PRO A 45 5.05 21.41 -17.27
N GLU A 46 6.32 21.79 -17.40
CA GLU A 46 6.72 23.18 -17.60
C GLU A 46 6.39 23.62 -19.02
N MET A 47 5.75 24.77 -19.15
CA MET A 47 5.50 25.40 -20.44
C MET A 47 6.62 26.39 -20.76
N LEU A 48 7.06 26.39 -22.01
CA LEU A 48 8.00 27.38 -22.51
C LEU A 48 7.28 28.70 -22.76
N LEU A 49 7.77 29.79 -22.15
CA LEU A 49 7.33 31.15 -22.43
C LEU A 49 8.12 31.72 -23.59
N HIS A 50 7.43 32.03 -24.66
CA HIS A 50 7.97 32.77 -25.77
C HIS A 50 7.56 34.25 -25.65
N ARG A 51 8.48 35.15 -25.94
CA ARG A 51 8.18 36.58 -26.05
C ARG A 51 7.73 36.83 -27.48
N PHE A 52 6.45 37.16 -27.65
CA PHE A 52 5.95 37.73 -28.89
C PHE A 52 6.09 39.24 -28.77
N SER A 53 7.03 39.80 -29.51
CA SER A 53 7.19 41.26 -29.63
C SER A 53 6.50 41.69 -30.94
N GLU A 54 5.53 42.55 -30.86
CA GLU A 54 4.87 43.11 -32.03
C GLU A 54 5.85 43.86 -32.93
N ASP A 55 6.96 44.36 -32.36
CA ASP A 55 8.01 45.15 -33.02
C ASP A 55 9.21 44.29 -33.49
N GLY A 56 9.17 42.97 -33.30
CA GLY A 56 10.36 42.11 -33.43
C GLY A 56 10.48 41.33 -34.74
N VAL A 57 9.66 41.61 -35.73
CA VAL A 57 9.83 41.05 -37.08
C VAL A 57 10.93 41.84 -37.79
N GLY A 58 12.17 41.43 -37.63
CA GLY A 58 13.25 41.91 -38.47
C GLY A 58 12.97 41.52 -39.92
N LYS A 59 12.41 42.45 -40.70
CA LYS A 59 12.26 42.31 -42.16
C LYS A 59 13.63 42.43 -42.81
N PHE A 60 14.23 41.28 -43.09
CA PHE A 60 15.42 41.23 -43.92
C PHE A 60 15.02 41.04 -45.38
N PRO A 61 15.83 41.50 -46.35
CA PRO A 61 15.53 41.39 -47.78
C PRO A 61 15.32 39.96 -48.30
N MET A 62 15.68 38.94 -47.50
CA MET A 62 15.57 37.52 -47.86
C MET A 62 14.55 36.71 -47.03
N GLY A 63 13.68 37.37 -46.26
CA GLY A 63 12.63 36.69 -45.49
C GLY A 63 12.45 37.25 -44.09
N SER A 64 11.36 36.90 -43.45
CA SER A 64 11.05 37.25 -42.06
C SER A 64 11.52 36.14 -41.15
N PHE A 65 12.45 36.43 -40.23
CA PHE A 65 12.76 35.55 -39.12
C PHE A 65 11.81 35.86 -37.97
N ASP A 66 10.87 34.96 -37.70
CA ASP A 66 10.09 34.99 -36.49
C ASP A 66 10.96 34.57 -35.32
N THR A 67 11.57 35.52 -34.68
CA THR A 67 12.36 35.32 -33.46
C THR A 67 11.45 35.45 -32.26
N ALA A 68 10.71 34.40 -31.91
CA ALA A 68 10.05 34.29 -30.62
C ALA A 68 11.05 33.72 -29.60
N PRO A 69 11.91 34.53 -28.99
CA PRO A 69 12.92 34.01 -28.08
C PRO A 69 12.25 33.40 -26.84
N VAL A 70 12.75 32.25 -26.43
CA VAL A 70 12.34 31.62 -25.18
C VAL A 70 12.79 32.50 -24.02
N VAL A 71 11.86 33.06 -23.26
CA VAL A 71 12.13 33.92 -22.10
C VAL A 71 12.39 33.10 -20.86
N GLY A 72 11.81 31.88 -20.79
CA GLY A 72 11.98 30.98 -19.66
C GLY A 72 10.95 29.86 -19.63
N LYS A 73 10.98 29.08 -18.57
CA LYS A 73 10.04 28.02 -18.29
C LYS A 73 9.06 28.45 -17.21
N VAL A 74 7.83 27.98 -17.31
CA VAL A 74 6.75 28.27 -16.36
C VAL A 74 6.14 26.97 -15.88
N GLY A 75 6.26 26.70 -14.59
CA GLY A 75 5.53 25.65 -13.92
C GLY A 75 4.08 26.05 -13.61
N MET A 76 3.15 25.12 -13.70
CA MET A 76 1.73 25.29 -13.36
C MET A 76 1.33 24.66 -12.02
N GLY A 77 2.28 24.33 -11.17
CA GLY A 77 2.04 23.73 -9.87
C GLY A 77 2.63 22.32 -9.73
N ALA A 78 2.08 21.55 -8.82
CA ALA A 78 2.44 20.15 -8.58
C ALA A 78 1.22 19.26 -8.82
N GLU A 79 1.48 18.05 -9.26
CA GLU A 79 0.50 16.96 -9.35
C GLU A 79 0.99 15.72 -8.62
N ILE A 80 0.08 14.82 -8.28
CA ILE A 80 0.47 13.52 -7.73
C ILE A 80 0.96 12.66 -8.90
N ASN A 81 2.17 12.12 -8.71
CA ASN A 81 2.77 11.19 -9.67
C ASN A 81 2.21 9.79 -9.47
N GLU A 82 2.25 9.33 -8.22
CA GLU A 82 1.81 7.98 -7.85
C GLU A 82 1.47 7.92 -6.37
N VAL A 83 0.71 6.90 -6.00
CA VAL A 83 0.50 6.45 -4.62
C VAL A 83 1.09 5.05 -4.55
N TYR A 84 2.03 4.82 -3.63
CA TYR A 84 2.64 3.51 -3.47
C TYR A 84 2.62 3.05 -2.02
N THR A 85 2.64 1.74 -1.83
CA THR A 85 2.64 1.10 -0.51
C THR A 85 4.06 0.93 0.02
N ARG A 86 4.30 1.33 1.29
CA ARG A 86 5.58 1.11 1.98
C ARG A 86 5.52 -0.20 2.76
N PHE A 87 6.29 -1.18 2.32
CA PHE A 87 6.34 -2.52 2.93
C PHE A 87 7.33 -2.61 4.11
N GLU A 88 7.41 -1.56 4.92
CA GLU A 88 8.16 -1.62 6.18
C GLU A 88 7.45 -2.54 7.18
N GLN A 89 8.24 -3.28 7.97
CA GLN A 89 7.67 -4.17 8.97
C GLN A 89 7.01 -3.39 10.10
N GLY A 90 5.78 -3.80 10.47
CA GLY A 90 5.03 -3.23 11.57
C GLY A 90 5.49 -3.77 12.94
N ALA A 91 4.93 -3.22 14.01
CA ALA A 91 5.18 -3.72 15.35
C ALA A 91 4.62 -5.14 15.55
N VAL A 92 5.30 -5.92 16.38
CA VAL A 92 4.88 -7.29 16.71
C VAL A 92 3.86 -7.25 17.85
N LYS A 93 2.71 -7.88 17.65
CA LYS A 93 1.66 -8.04 18.65
C LYS A 93 1.50 -9.52 19.01
N LYS A 94 1.75 -9.86 20.27
CA LYS A 94 1.51 -11.20 20.80
C LYS A 94 0.02 -11.42 21.03
N THR A 95 -0.53 -12.53 20.51
CA THR A 95 -1.97 -12.86 20.65
C THR A 95 -2.20 -14.20 21.33
N ASP A 96 -1.19 -15.07 21.36
CA ASP A 96 -1.26 -16.46 21.89
C ASP A 96 -2.32 -17.34 21.21
N ASN A 97 -2.89 -16.91 20.07
CA ASN A 97 -3.80 -17.70 19.26
C ASN A 97 -3.00 -18.54 18.24
N ALA A 98 -3.23 -19.85 18.23
CA ALA A 98 -2.49 -20.77 17.37
C ALA A 98 -2.66 -20.52 15.86
N PHE A 99 -3.74 -19.86 15.45
CA PHE A 99 -4.00 -19.55 14.05
C PHE A 99 -3.44 -18.19 13.60
N ASP A 100 -2.91 -17.41 14.54
CA ASP A 100 -2.27 -16.15 14.22
C ASP A 100 -0.81 -16.40 13.83
N LEU A 101 -0.44 -15.98 12.63
CA LEU A 101 0.88 -16.17 12.04
C LEU A 101 1.48 -14.82 11.63
N MET A 102 2.73 -14.62 11.96
CA MET A 102 3.48 -13.44 11.56
C MET A 102 4.67 -13.83 10.70
N LEU A 103 4.90 -13.08 9.62
CA LEU A 103 6.12 -13.16 8.82
C LEU A 103 7.12 -12.12 9.32
N GLN A 104 8.33 -12.55 9.60
CA GLN A 104 9.45 -11.67 9.86
C GLN A 104 10.44 -11.77 8.71
N ASP A 105 10.63 -10.66 8.01
CA ASP A 105 11.60 -10.59 6.93
C ASP A 105 13.02 -10.58 7.51
N PRO A 106 13.96 -11.31 6.92
CA PRO A 106 15.35 -11.32 7.38
C PRO A 106 15.99 -9.95 7.14
N PRO A 107 16.91 -9.52 8.02
CA PRO A 107 17.63 -8.27 7.85
C PRO A 107 18.43 -8.30 6.55
N GLY A 108 18.27 -7.26 5.71
CA GLY A 108 18.93 -7.16 4.41
C GLY A 108 18.13 -7.74 3.24
N SER A 109 16.90 -8.22 3.46
CA SER A 109 15.98 -8.54 2.39
C SER A 109 15.42 -7.24 1.80
N GLU A 110 15.60 -7.04 0.51
CA GLU A 110 15.02 -5.88 -0.19
C GLU A 110 13.53 -6.09 -0.46
N ASN A 111 13.10 -7.34 -0.57
CA ASN A 111 11.73 -7.70 -0.95
C ASN A 111 10.97 -8.32 0.23
N PRO A 112 9.76 -7.82 0.52
CA PRO A 112 8.91 -8.35 1.58
C PRO A 112 8.35 -9.72 1.21
N ALA A 113 8.18 -10.58 2.21
CA ALA A 113 7.54 -11.87 2.06
C ALA A 113 6.02 -11.77 2.26
N PHE A 114 5.25 -12.59 1.57
CA PHE A 114 3.80 -12.61 1.64
C PHE A 114 3.28 -14.04 1.80
N PHE A 115 2.20 -14.19 2.56
CA PHE A 115 1.36 -15.38 2.48
C PHE A 115 0.59 -15.40 1.17
N THR A 116 0.36 -16.58 0.63
CA THR A 116 -0.45 -16.77 -0.58
C THR A 116 -1.80 -17.34 -0.19
N VAL A 117 -2.88 -16.73 -0.65
CA VAL A 117 -4.26 -17.17 -0.42
C VAL A 117 -4.98 -17.39 -1.73
N GLN A 118 -5.90 -18.35 -1.76
CA GLN A 118 -6.71 -18.63 -2.94
C GLN A 118 -8.00 -17.81 -2.87
N THR A 119 -8.20 -16.92 -3.82
CA THR A 119 -9.45 -16.17 -3.96
C THR A 119 -10.25 -16.64 -5.18
N ASN A 120 -11.50 -16.17 -5.29
CA ASN A 120 -12.34 -16.46 -6.47
C ASN A 120 -11.77 -15.93 -7.79
N ARG A 121 -10.81 -14.99 -7.71
CA ARG A 121 -10.15 -14.36 -8.87
C ARG A 121 -8.72 -14.86 -9.11
N GLY A 122 -8.29 -15.89 -8.39
CA GLY A 122 -6.93 -16.42 -8.47
C GLY A 122 -6.16 -16.33 -7.15
N GLU A 123 -4.88 -16.59 -7.20
CA GLU A 123 -3.98 -16.47 -6.05
C GLU A 123 -3.72 -14.98 -5.76
N LYS A 124 -3.70 -14.64 -4.48
CA LYS A 124 -3.36 -13.28 -4.00
C LYS A 124 -2.37 -13.35 -2.87
N LEU A 125 -1.64 -12.27 -2.72
CA LEU A 125 -0.66 -12.09 -1.67
C LEU A 125 -1.27 -11.34 -0.49
N THR A 126 -0.88 -11.68 0.74
CA THR A 126 -1.30 -10.96 1.94
C THR A 126 -0.22 -10.95 3.02
N ARG A 127 -0.20 -9.87 3.82
CA ARG A 127 0.59 -9.78 5.06
C ARG A 127 -0.27 -10.00 6.31
N GLY A 128 -1.60 -10.04 6.13
CA GLY A 128 -2.52 -10.36 7.21
C GLY A 128 -2.34 -11.80 7.68
N GLY A 129 -2.02 -11.97 8.94
CA GLY A 129 -1.77 -13.30 9.52
C GLY A 129 -2.86 -13.78 10.47
N ASN A 130 -3.99 -13.07 10.57
CA ASN A 130 -5.12 -13.43 11.41
C ASN A 130 -6.00 -14.47 10.70
N PHE A 131 -5.59 -15.74 10.76
CA PHE A 131 -6.33 -16.83 10.15
C PHE A 131 -7.36 -17.43 11.12
N VAL A 132 -8.37 -18.08 10.54
CA VAL A 132 -9.41 -18.80 11.27
C VAL A 132 -9.61 -20.18 10.64
N LEU A 133 -10.20 -21.11 11.40
CA LEU A 133 -10.52 -22.43 10.91
C LEU A 133 -11.94 -22.46 10.34
N ASP A 134 -12.10 -22.93 9.11
CA ASP A 134 -13.42 -23.15 8.50
C ASP A 134 -14.04 -24.47 9.01
N LYS A 135 -15.35 -24.64 8.81
CA LYS A 135 -16.12 -25.86 9.15
C LYS A 135 -15.54 -27.12 8.50
N ASN A 136 -14.89 -26.97 7.36
CA ASN A 136 -14.29 -28.06 6.60
C ASN A 136 -12.84 -28.38 7.07
N GLY A 137 -12.32 -27.66 8.07
CA GLY A 137 -10.96 -27.80 8.56
C GLY A 137 -9.91 -27.08 7.71
N TYR A 138 -10.29 -26.16 6.85
CA TYR A 138 -9.33 -25.32 6.13
C TYR A 138 -8.94 -24.11 6.97
N VAL A 139 -7.65 -23.73 6.90
CA VAL A 139 -7.15 -22.48 7.44
C VAL A 139 -7.49 -21.38 6.44
N VAL A 140 -8.35 -20.44 6.84
CA VAL A 140 -8.86 -19.39 5.96
C VAL A 140 -8.62 -17.99 6.56
N THR A 141 -8.61 -16.99 5.72
CA THR A 141 -8.67 -15.59 6.19
C THR A 141 -10.06 -15.28 6.78
N PRO A 142 -10.23 -14.17 7.52
CA PRO A 142 -11.56 -13.76 8.04
C PRO A 142 -12.62 -13.58 6.93
N GLN A 143 -12.18 -13.35 5.68
CA GLN A 143 -13.05 -13.24 4.50
C GLN A 143 -13.43 -14.60 3.90
N GLY A 144 -12.87 -15.71 4.42
CA GLY A 144 -13.16 -17.07 3.97
C GLY A 144 -12.25 -17.60 2.85
N PHE A 145 -11.13 -16.93 2.55
CA PHE A 145 -10.18 -17.38 1.53
C PHE A 145 -9.14 -18.34 2.13
N PRO A 146 -8.96 -19.55 1.57
CA PRO A 146 -8.02 -20.52 2.12
C PRO A 146 -6.57 -20.12 1.92
N LEU A 147 -5.78 -20.34 2.99
CA LEU A 147 -4.34 -20.21 2.99
C LEU A 147 -3.72 -21.34 2.19
N LEU A 148 -2.79 -21.01 1.30
CA LEU A 148 -2.12 -21.97 0.44
C LEU A 148 -0.81 -22.47 1.05
N GLY A 149 -0.64 -23.80 1.00
CA GLY A 149 0.65 -24.48 1.11
C GLY A 149 1.23 -24.77 -0.26
N GLU A 150 2.40 -25.41 -0.29
CA GLU A 150 3.07 -25.78 -1.56
C GLU A 150 2.26 -26.81 -2.36
N ARG A 151 1.47 -27.69 -1.70
CA ARG A 151 0.64 -28.72 -2.34
C ARG A 151 -0.81 -28.29 -2.57
N GLY A 152 -1.27 -27.21 -1.95
CA GLY A 152 -2.64 -26.69 -2.07
C GLY A 152 -3.17 -26.06 -0.77
N PRO A 153 -4.49 -25.91 -0.62
CA PRO A 153 -5.08 -25.34 0.58
C PRO A 153 -4.75 -26.15 1.83
N ILE A 154 -4.33 -25.47 2.89
CA ILE A 154 -3.93 -26.09 4.14
C ILE A 154 -5.17 -26.54 4.90
N ARG A 155 -5.22 -27.83 5.22
CA ARG A 155 -6.27 -28.44 6.01
C ARG A 155 -5.72 -28.96 7.33
N VAL A 156 -6.33 -28.54 8.43
CA VAL A 156 -5.92 -28.92 9.78
C VAL A 156 -7.13 -29.37 10.59
N ASN A 157 -6.89 -30.21 11.59
CA ASN A 157 -7.93 -30.58 12.55
C ASN A 157 -8.01 -29.55 13.67
N GLN A 158 -9.18 -29.37 14.26
CA GLN A 158 -9.42 -28.42 15.34
C GLN A 158 -8.46 -28.67 16.53
N GLY A 159 -7.77 -27.61 16.98
CA GLY A 159 -6.90 -27.67 18.15
C GLY A 159 -5.49 -28.23 17.93
N ASN A 160 -5.10 -28.51 16.68
CA ASN A 160 -3.87 -29.24 16.39
C ASN A 160 -3.09 -28.65 15.21
N PHE A 161 -2.69 -27.41 15.36
CA PHE A 161 -2.00 -26.67 14.33
C PHE A 161 -0.69 -26.11 14.90
N LEU A 162 0.44 -26.64 14.42
CA LEU A 162 1.77 -26.17 14.78
C LEU A 162 2.51 -25.75 13.50
N VAL A 163 2.96 -24.52 13.46
CA VAL A 163 3.80 -23.99 12.38
C VAL A 163 5.20 -23.74 12.94
N LYS A 164 6.21 -24.34 12.30
CA LYS A 164 7.61 -24.06 12.62
C LYS A 164 8.09 -22.78 11.92
N GLU A 165 9.18 -22.24 12.41
CA GLU A 165 9.82 -21.03 11.87
C GLU A 165 10.15 -21.12 10.37
N ASN A 166 10.40 -22.33 9.86
CA ASN A 166 10.68 -22.61 8.45
C ASN A 166 9.42 -22.73 7.56
N GLY A 167 8.21 -22.55 8.13
CA GLY A 167 6.93 -22.63 7.42
C GLY A 167 6.37 -24.04 7.29
N GLU A 168 6.96 -25.05 7.90
CA GLU A 168 6.40 -26.39 7.92
C GLU A 168 5.20 -26.46 8.87
N VAL A 169 4.10 -27.01 8.37
CA VAL A 169 2.83 -27.17 9.09
C VAL A 169 2.72 -28.61 9.59
N TYR A 170 2.59 -28.77 10.88
CA TYR A 170 2.46 -30.05 11.54
C TYR A 170 1.08 -30.19 12.16
N ILE A 171 0.55 -31.43 12.10
CA ILE A 171 -0.72 -31.80 12.70
C ILE A 171 -0.50 -33.09 13.45
N ASN A 172 -1.07 -33.22 14.64
CA ASN A 172 -1.15 -34.52 15.34
C ASN A 172 -2.56 -35.12 15.14
N ALA A 173 -2.66 -36.17 14.37
CA ALA A 173 -3.93 -36.80 13.99
C ALA A 173 -4.73 -37.35 15.18
N ARG A 174 -4.09 -37.57 16.35
CA ARG A 174 -4.75 -38.11 17.55
C ARG A 174 -5.40 -37.05 18.43
N ILE A 175 -5.03 -35.79 18.28
CA ILE A 175 -5.65 -34.68 19.02
C ILE A 175 -6.87 -34.19 18.24
N GLY A 176 -8.01 -34.13 18.85
CA GLY A 176 -9.25 -33.58 18.22
C GLY A 176 -10.29 -34.65 17.84
N THR A 177 -10.04 -35.92 18.12
CA THR A 177 -11.06 -36.98 18.02
C THR A 177 -11.93 -37.11 19.25
N ASP A 178 -11.48 -36.56 20.41
CA ASP A 178 -12.25 -36.57 21.65
C ASP A 178 -12.50 -35.16 22.20
N PRO A 179 -13.77 -34.76 22.46
CA PRO A 179 -14.09 -33.43 23.00
C PRO A 179 -13.53 -33.16 24.40
N LYS A 180 -12.99 -34.19 25.07
CA LYS A 180 -12.41 -34.12 26.41
C LYS A 180 -10.91 -33.88 26.43
N ASP A 181 -10.25 -33.98 25.30
CA ASP A 181 -8.81 -33.70 25.20
C ASP A 181 -8.54 -32.20 25.19
N GLY A 182 -8.63 -31.58 26.36
CA GLY A 182 -8.16 -30.22 26.55
C GLY A 182 -6.68 -30.17 26.14
N VAL A 183 -6.38 -29.41 25.09
CA VAL A 183 -5.01 -29.20 24.62
C VAL A 183 -4.28 -28.36 25.66
N ASN A 184 -3.49 -29.01 26.50
CA ASN A 184 -2.52 -28.35 27.35
C ASN A 184 -1.27 -28.07 26.49
N PRO A 185 -0.85 -26.78 26.28
CA PRO A 185 0.36 -26.47 25.52
C PRO A 185 1.66 -27.05 26.07
N SER A 186 1.63 -27.57 27.32
CA SER A 186 2.75 -28.23 27.99
C SER A 186 2.79 -29.73 27.83
N ASP A 187 1.84 -30.31 27.10
CA ASP A 187 1.81 -31.76 26.88
C ASP A 187 2.71 -32.11 25.68
N ASN A 188 3.76 -32.90 25.93
CA ASN A 188 4.77 -33.34 24.94
C ASN A 188 4.20 -34.23 23.80
N ARG A 189 2.90 -34.15 23.51
CA ARG A 189 2.20 -34.91 22.46
C ARG A 189 2.55 -34.49 21.04
N TYR A 190 3.41 -33.49 20.87
CA TYR A 190 3.93 -33.08 19.57
C TYR A 190 4.97 -34.05 18.98
N GLU A 191 5.45 -35.02 19.74
CA GLU A 191 6.40 -36.05 19.25
C GLU A 191 5.83 -36.93 18.12
N GLU A 192 4.50 -37.03 17.99
CA GLU A 192 3.82 -37.79 16.92
C GLU A 192 3.22 -36.85 15.81
N ALA A 193 3.62 -35.60 15.77
CA ALA A 193 3.11 -34.65 14.76
C ALA A 193 3.59 -35.02 13.36
N THR A 194 2.67 -35.14 12.43
CA THR A 194 2.95 -35.42 11.01
C THR A 194 3.02 -34.13 10.22
N LEU A 195 4.04 -34.03 9.37
CA LEU A 195 4.15 -32.92 8.41
C LEU A 195 3.04 -33.03 7.38
N VAL A 196 2.19 -32.04 7.30
CA VAL A 196 1.09 -31.95 6.31
C VAL A 196 1.57 -31.28 5.04
N ASP A 197 2.06 -30.05 5.20
CA ASP A 197 2.52 -29.23 4.09
C ASP A 197 3.48 -28.15 4.58
N ARG A 198 3.98 -27.33 3.67
CA ARG A 198 4.73 -26.11 3.94
C ARG A 198 3.95 -24.91 3.44
N LEU A 199 3.92 -23.84 4.23
CA LEU A 199 3.28 -22.58 3.84
C LEU A 199 3.89 -22.04 2.55
N ARG A 200 3.02 -21.65 1.61
CA ARG A 200 3.44 -21.02 0.36
C ARG A 200 3.69 -19.54 0.62
N ILE A 201 4.97 -19.21 0.78
CA ILE A 201 5.43 -17.84 0.94
C ILE A 201 6.06 -17.41 -0.35
N ARG A 202 5.64 -16.25 -0.84
CA ARG A 202 6.10 -15.66 -2.10
C ARG A 202 6.59 -14.24 -1.87
N THR A 203 7.43 -13.78 -2.78
CA THR A 203 7.85 -12.39 -2.90
C THR A 203 7.71 -11.95 -4.35
N VAL A 204 7.83 -10.65 -4.60
CA VAL A 204 7.82 -10.08 -5.94
C VAL A 204 9.09 -9.27 -6.16
N GLU A 205 9.47 -9.07 -7.42
CA GLU A 205 10.69 -8.33 -7.76
C GLU A 205 10.56 -6.83 -7.42
N PHE A 206 9.40 -6.24 -7.74
CA PHE A 206 9.13 -4.83 -7.48
C PHE A 206 7.87 -4.66 -6.63
N PRO A 207 7.97 -4.75 -5.27
CA PRO A 207 6.81 -4.68 -4.38
C PRO A 207 6.03 -3.37 -4.48
N ARG A 208 6.70 -2.29 -4.89
CA ARG A 208 6.11 -0.95 -5.06
C ARG A 208 4.98 -0.92 -6.08
N HIS A 209 5.02 -1.81 -7.08
CA HIS A 209 4.05 -1.88 -8.16
C HIS A 209 2.94 -2.93 -7.93
N LEU A 210 2.85 -3.48 -6.72
CA LEU A 210 1.73 -4.33 -6.33
C LEU A 210 0.45 -3.50 -6.21
N ASP A 211 -0.63 -4.01 -6.79
CA ASP A 211 -1.95 -3.41 -6.67
C ASP A 211 -2.65 -3.90 -5.41
N LYS A 212 -3.27 -2.98 -4.66
CA LYS A 212 -4.02 -3.28 -3.45
C LYS A 212 -5.47 -3.60 -3.82
N GLU A 213 -5.93 -4.80 -3.51
CA GLU A 213 -7.33 -5.18 -3.75
C GLU A 213 -8.03 -5.51 -2.42
N GLY A 214 -9.01 -4.71 -2.07
CA GLY A 214 -9.78 -4.91 -0.85
C GLY A 214 -8.98 -4.61 0.43
N ASP A 215 -9.18 -5.43 1.45
CA ASP A 215 -8.76 -5.11 2.83
C ASP A 215 -7.26 -5.23 3.09
N SER A 216 -6.56 -6.21 2.53
CA SER A 216 -5.13 -6.45 2.79
C SER A 216 -4.54 -7.43 1.78
N PHE A 217 -5.14 -7.54 0.61
CA PHE A 217 -4.64 -8.37 -0.46
C PHE A 217 -3.89 -7.55 -1.48
N TYR A 218 -2.84 -8.15 -2.02
CA TYR A 218 -2.02 -7.59 -3.07
C TYR A 218 -2.10 -8.50 -4.29
N VAL A 219 -2.25 -7.88 -5.43
CA VAL A 219 -2.31 -8.55 -6.74
C VAL A 219 -1.06 -8.15 -7.52
N ASP A 220 -0.46 -9.11 -8.17
CA ASP A 220 0.65 -8.87 -9.07
C ASP A 220 0.19 -8.09 -10.31
N THR A 221 1.04 -7.18 -10.74
CA THR A 221 0.88 -6.41 -11.97
C THR A 221 2.01 -6.77 -12.94
N PRO A 222 1.87 -6.48 -14.22
CA PRO A 222 2.97 -6.70 -15.18
C PRO A 222 4.27 -5.96 -14.80
N GLU A 223 4.15 -4.88 -14.01
CA GLU A 223 5.28 -4.06 -13.54
C GLU A 223 5.90 -4.59 -12.25
N SER A 224 5.11 -5.29 -11.39
CA SER A 224 5.63 -5.90 -10.16
C SER A 224 6.40 -7.18 -10.40
N GLY A 225 6.17 -7.83 -11.55
CA GLY A 225 6.63 -9.17 -11.85
C GLY A 225 5.77 -10.26 -11.19
N GLU A 226 5.91 -11.49 -11.68
CA GLU A 226 5.20 -12.65 -11.12
C GLU A 226 5.72 -13.01 -9.72
N PRO A 227 4.83 -13.43 -8.79
CA PRO A 227 5.24 -13.88 -7.46
C PRO A 227 6.14 -15.12 -7.55
N PHE A 228 7.33 -15.06 -6.99
CA PHE A 228 8.29 -16.14 -7.02
C PHE A 228 8.65 -16.64 -5.61
N ARG A 229 9.19 -17.87 -5.55
CA ARG A 229 9.66 -18.45 -4.31
C ARG A 229 10.89 -17.71 -3.79
N ILE A 230 10.89 -17.41 -2.51
CA ILE A 230 12.03 -16.75 -1.85
C ILE A 230 13.23 -17.70 -1.85
N PRO A 231 14.43 -17.23 -2.25
CA PRO A 231 15.65 -18.02 -2.13
C PRO A 231 15.93 -18.44 -0.69
N ASP A 232 16.47 -19.62 -0.49
CA ASP A 232 16.69 -20.20 0.85
C ASP A 232 17.58 -19.32 1.77
N GLN A 233 18.39 -18.43 1.20
CA GLN A 233 19.23 -17.47 1.94
C GLN A 233 18.42 -16.35 2.62
N TYR A 234 17.25 -16.02 2.09
CA TYR A 234 16.36 -14.95 2.55
C TYR A 234 15.01 -15.48 3.02
N THR A 235 14.97 -16.75 3.46
CA THR A 235 13.72 -17.35 3.96
C THR A 235 13.24 -16.57 5.18
N PRO A 236 12.01 -16.02 5.16
CA PRO A 236 11.44 -15.34 6.30
C PRO A 236 11.17 -16.31 7.43
N GLN A 237 11.26 -15.82 8.66
CA GLN A 237 10.87 -16.60 9.83
C GLN A 237 9.38 -16.41 10.10
N ILE A 238 8.71 -17.50 10.49
CA ILE A 238 7.29 -17.48 10.83
C ILE A 238 7.15 -17.65 12.33
N PHE A 239 6.40 -16.75 12.94
CA PHE A 239 6.07 -16.81 14.36
C PHE A 239 4.59 -17.10 14.53
N GLN A 240 4.29 -18.21 15.20
CA GLN A 240 2.94 -18.59 15.58
C GLN A 240 2.54 -17.93 16.90
N GLY A 241 1.28 -17.46 17.00
CA GLY A 241 0.78 -16.73 18.18
C GLY A 241 1.14 -15.25 18.19
N PHE A 242 1.62 -14.74 17.05
CA PHE A 242 1.95 -13.33 16.86
C PHE A 242 1.28 -12.79 15.61
N LEU A 243 0.98 -11.50 15.63
CA LEU A 243 0.46 -10.74 14.48
C LEU A 243 1.35 -9.56 14.20
N GLU A 244 1.45 -9.21 12.94
CA GLU A 244 2.06 -7.96 12.51
C GLU A 244 1.02 -6.84 12.61
N ALA A 245 1.26 -5.82 13.43
CA ALA A 245 0.45 -4.62 13.47
C ALA A 245 0.69 -3.77 12.21
N SER A 246 -0.21 -2.86 11.92
CA SER A 246 -0.01 -1.85 10.88
C SER A 246 1.28 -1.05 11.14
N ASN A 247 1.98 -0.65 10.08
CA ASN A 247 3.12 0.29 10.17
C ASN A 247 2.68 1.77 10.19
N VAL A 248 1.38 2.02 10.36
CA VAL A 248 0.77 3.36 10.45
C VAL A 248 0.80 3.85 11.89
N SER A 249 1.20 5.10 12.11
CA SER A 249 1.11 5.78 13.41
C SER A 249 -0.06 6.75 13.40
N VAL A 250 -1.05 6.54 14.29
CA VAL A 250 -2.23 7.40 14.44
C VAL A 250 -1.84 8.87 14.59
N VAL A 251 -0.87 9.15 15.47
CA VAL A 251 -0.44 10.51 15.77
C VAL A 251 0.16 11.18 14.54
N THR A 252 1.01 10.46 13.81
CA THR A 252 1.64 10.98 12.60
C THR A 252 0.61 11.26 11.50
N GLU A 253 -0.33 10.34 11.26
CA GLU A 253 -1.38 10.53 10.25
C GLU A 253 -2.34 11.67 10.62
N MET A 254 -2.68 11.84 11.92
CA MET A 254 -3.52 12.96 12.36
C MET A 254 -2.83 14.31 12.13
N VAL A 255 -1.53 14.41 12.43
CA VAL A 255 -0.76 15.64 12.17
C VAL A 255 -0.70 15.91 10.67
N GLU A 256 -0.43 14.88 9.86
CA GLU A 256 -0.39 14.99 8.41
C GLU A 256 -1.75 15.41 7.83
N MET A 257 -2.86 14.88 8.37
CA MET A 257 -4.22 15.29 7.98
C MET A 257 -4.47 16.78 8.26
N ILE A 258 -4.02 17.27 9.41
CA ILE A 258 -4.15 18.70 9.75
C ILE A 258 -3.33 19.57 8.79
N GLU A 259 -2.10 19.14 8.46
CA GLU A 259 -1.24 19.86 7.50
C GLU A 259 -1.86 19.91 6.11
N VAL A 260 -2.38 18.78 5.63
CA VAL A 260 -3.05 18.67 4.32
C VAL A 260 -4.31 19.55 4.27
N ASN A 261 -5.14 19.54 5.32
CA ASN A 261 -6.32 20.41 5.41
C ASN A 261 -5.94 21.88 5.36
N ARG A 262 -4.93 22.31 6.13
CA ARG A 262 -4.45 23.70 6.10
C ARG A 262 -3.91 24.10 4.73
N ALA A 263 -3.18 23.21 4.07
CA ALA A 263 -2.68 23.45 2.72
C ALA A 263 -3.83 23.56 1.69
N TYR A 264 -4.85 22.73 1.81
CA TYR A 264 -6.06 22.79 1.00
C TYR A 264 -6.80 24.13 1.19
N GLU A 265 -7.03 24.55 2.45
CA GLU A 265 -7.68 25.82 2.78
C GLU A 265 -6.87 27.03 2.27
N ALA A 266 -5.54 26.98 2.35
CA ALA A 266 -4.67 28.03 1.84
C ALA A 266 -4.80 28.16 0.31
N ASN A 267 -4.83 27.04 -0.41
CA ASN A 267 -5.04 27.03 -1.86
C ASN A 267 -6.44 27.53 -2.22
N ALA A 268 -7.48 27.13 -1.49
CA ALA A 268 -8.85 27.61 -1.69
C ALA A 268 -8.97 29.11 -1.48
N LYS A 269 -8.34 29.65 -0.42
CA LYS A 269 -8.32 31.09 -0.14
C LYS A 269 -7.57 31.88 -1.21
N SER A 270 -6.45 31.33 -1.70
CA SER A 270 -5.71 31.93 -2.83
C SER A 270 -6.59 32.02 -4.08
N LEU A 271 -7.31 30.93 -4.39
CA LEU A 271 -8.23 30.89 -5.52
C LEU A 271 -9.36 31.92 -5.39
N GLN A 272 -9.99 32.03 -4.20
CA GLN A 272 -11.00 33.05 -3.92
C GLN A 272 -10.47 34.50 -4.09
N THR A 273 -9.22 34.72 -3.64
CA THR A 273 -8.58 36.04 -3.78
C THR A 273 -8.37 36.39 -5.26
N HIS A 274 -7.92 35.44 -6.07
CA HIS A 274 -7.77 35.61 -7.50
C HIS A 274 -9.11 35.88 -8.19
N ASP A 275 -10.18 35.18 -7.79
CA ASP A 275 -11.52 35.39 -8.32
C ASP A 275 -12.05 36.80 -8.00
N GLN A 276 -11.88 37.27 -6.76
CA GLN A 276 -12.25 38.63 -6.34
C GLN A 276 -11.48 39.70 -7.11
N LEU A 277 -10.17 39.47 -7.35
CA LEU A 277 -9.36 40.40 -8.15
C LEU A 277 -9.85 40.47 -9.61
N LEU A 278 -10.19 39.30 -10.19
CA LEU A 278 -10.78 39.26 -11.54
C LEU A 278 -12.13 39.98 -11.60
N GLY A 279 -13.00 39.74 -10.61
CA GLY A 279 -14.29 40.41 -10.52
C GLY A 279 -14.18 41.96 -10.42
N ARG A 280 -13.20 42.47 -9.63
CA ARG A 280 -12.92 43.91 -9.56
C ARG A 280 -12.41 44.46 -10.88
N LEU A 281 -11.49 43.77 -11.54
CA LEU A 281 -10.93 44.17 -12.83
C LEU A 281 -12.02 44.28 -13.92
N ILE A 282 -12.91 43.30 -14.00
CA ILE A 282 -14.02 43.29 -14.94
C ILE A 282 -14.95 44.48 -14.68
N ASN A 283 -15.28 44.75 -13.41
CA ASN A 283 -16.16 45.85 -13.05
C ASN A 283 -15.54 47.23 -13.26
N GLU A 284 -14.19 47.36 -13.16
CA GLU A 284 -13.49 48.62 -13.44
C GLU A 284 -13.29 48.88 -14.94
N VAL A 285 -13.15 47.83 -15.77
CA VAL A 285 -12.97 47.96 -17.22
C VAL A 285 -14.30 48.23 -17.94
N ILE A 286 -15.44 47.82 -17.34
CA ILE A 286 -16.77 48.01 -17.92
C ILE A 286 -17.36 49.41 -17.57
N ARG A 287 -16.74 50.17 -16.68
CA ARG A 287 -17.09 51.58 -16.40
C ARG A 287 -16.25 52.52 -17.25
#